data_b9d63521a3672ba911cf0696a6c19849
#
_entry.id   b9d63521a3672ba911cf0696a6c19849
#
_cell.length_a   1.000
_cell.length_b   1.000
_cell.length_c   1.000
_cell.angle_alpha   90.00
_cell.angle_beta   90.00
_cell.angle_gamma   90.00
#
_symmetry.space_group_name_H-M   'P 1'
#
loop_
_entity.id
_entity.type
_entity.pdbx_description
1 polymer ?
#
loop_
_entity_poly.entity_id
_entity_poly.type
_entity_poly.pdbx_seq_one_letter_code
_entity_poly.pdbx_strand_id
1 'polypeptide(L)'
;MTKVLGELMLTIGVVLLLFAFYEAYWTNVESGQLQEEASADLEEQWRNPRQKMEPELGEAFAQLYIPTFGSDYHFAIIEGTNEDDLLRGPGRYVDSQMPGEMGNFAVAGHRVGKGAPFNDLGKLETCDDIVVETQTERITYRVLPIDGEQVDCFNGIPPEYSHVVGRHITT
;
A
#
# COMPACT_ATOMS: atom_id res chain seq x y z
N MET A 1 -0.25 31.04 -42.12
CA MET A 1 0.09 29.66 -41.69
C MET A 1 0.60 29.60 -40.26
N THR A 2 1.55 30.45 -39.84
CA THR A 2 2.13 30.51 -38.48
C THR A 2 1.12 30.76 -37.34
N LYS A 3 0.11 31.60 -37.57
CA LYS A 3 -0.94 31.92 -36.59
C LYS A 3 -1.81 30.71 -36.27
N VAL A 4 -2.26 30.00 -37.30
CA VAL A 4 -3.09 28.75 -37.15
C VAL A 4 -2.29 27.64 -36.41
N LEU A 5 -1.01 27.51 -36.73
CA LEU A 5 -0.15 26.55 -36.07
C LEU A 5 0.05 26.91 -34.58
N GLY A 6 0.20 28.20 -34.27
CA GLY A 6 0.31 28.68 -32.88
C GLY A 6 -0.96 28.45 -32.06
N GLU A 7 -2.13 28.72 -32.66
CA GLU A 7 -3.43 28.48 -32.03
C GLU A 7 -3.66 26.98 -31.77
N LEU A 8 -3.28 26.11 -32.74
CA LEU A 8 -3.36 24.66 -32.57
C LEU A 8 -2.46 24.16 -31.44
N MET A 9 -1.22 24.62 -31.40
CA MET A 9 -0.26 24.25 -30.33
C MET A 9 -0.73 24.71 -28.94
N LEU A 10 -1.30 25.90 -28.86
CA LEU A 10 -1.86 26.43 -27.61
C LEU A 10 -3.04 25.58 -27.14
N THR A 11 -3.94 25.22 -28.04
CA THR A 11 -5.09 24.38 -27.72
C THR A 11 -4.65 23.00 -27.23
N ILE A 12 -3.70 22.37 -27.93
CA ILE A 12 -3.13 21.07 -27.48
C ILE A 12 -2.48 21.21 -26.11
N GLY A 13 -1.72 22.26 -25.88
CA GLY A 13 -1.08 22.51 -24.58
C GLY A 13 -2.08 22.65 -23.43
N VAL A 14 -3.17 23.40 -23.65
CA VAL A 14 -4.24 23.54 -22.67
C VAL A 14 -4.93 22.20 -22.41
N VAL A 15 -5.24 21.42 -23.44
CA VAL A 15 -5.86 20.09 -23.28
C VAL A 15 -4.96 19.14 -22.48
N LEU A 16 -3.66 19.13 -22.79
CA LEU A 16 -2.70 18.30 -22.03
C LEU A 16 -2.58 18.72 -20.57
N LEU A 17 -2.61 20.02 -20.29
CA LEU A 17 -2.60 20.54 -18.91
C LEU A 17 -3.88 20.14 -18.15
N LEU A 18 -5.04 20.26 -18.78
CA LEU A 18 -6.31 19.85 -18.19
C LEU A 18 -6.34 18.34 -17.95
N PHE A 19 -5.81 17.54 -18.86
CA PHE A 19 -5.70 16.11 -18.71
C PHE A 19 -4.76 15.74 -17.55
N ALA A 20 -3.58 16.36 -17.48
CA ALA A 20 -2.64 16.13 -16.39
C ALA A 20 -3.23 16.52 -15.02
N PHE A 21 -3.99 17.63 -14.98
CA PHE A 21 -4.70 18.04 -13.76
C PHE A 21 -5.82 17.05 -13.39
N TYR A 22 -6.58 16.57 -14.35
CA TYR A 22 -7.59 15.54 -14.14
C TYR A 22 -6.99 14.25 -13.57
N GLU A 23 -5.95 13.73 -14.20
CA GLU A 23 -5.24 12.52 -13.74
C GLU A 23 -4.67 12.70 -12.32
N ALA A 24 -4.05 13.83 -12.03
CA ALA A 24 -3.41 14.06 -10.74
C ALA A 24 -4.39 14.33 -9.59
N TYR A 25 -5.54 14.92 -9.88
CA TYR A 25 -6.48 15.35 -8.84
C TYR A 25 -7.68 14.42 -8.70
N TRP A 26 -8.36 14.13 -9.84
CA TRP A 26 -9.61 13.38 -9.81
C TRP A 26 -9.41 11.92 -9.39
N THR A 27 -8.38 11.27 -9.92
CA THR A 27 -8.06 9.87 -9.56
C THR A 27 -7.72 9.71 -8.07
N ASN A 28 -7.07 10.71 -7.47
CA ASN A 28 -6.77 10.69 -6.03
C ASN A 28 -8.03 10.89 -5.17
N VAL A 29 -8.97 11.72 -5.60
CA VAL A 29 -10.24 11.92 -4.90
C VAL A 29 -11.09 10.64 -4.94
N GLU A 30 -11.20 10.01 -6.11
CA GLU A 30 -11.93 8.76 -6.28
C GLU A 30 -11.33 7.63 -5.45
N SER A 31 -10.02 7.42 -5.54
CA SER A 31 -9.33 6.42 -4.74
C SER A 31 -9.45 6.69 -3.23
N GLY A 32 -9.37 7.96 -2.81
CA GLY A 32 -9.57 8.33 -1.41
C GLY A 32 -10.93 7.92 -0.87
N GLN A 33 -12.00 8.11 -1.64
CA GLN A 33 -13.34 7.67 -1.27
C GLN A 33 -13.45 6.14 -1.18
N LEU A 34 -12.90 5.42 -2.17
CA LEU A 34 -12.90 3.96 -2.17
C LEU A 34 -12.09 3.36 -1.01
N GLN A 35 -10.99 4.00 -0.64
CA GLN A 35 -10.17 3.59 0.51
C GLN A 35 -10.86 3.84 1.85
N GLU A 36 -11.58 4.96 1.97
CA GLU A 36 -12.38 5.28 3.15
C GLU A 36 -13.56 4.31 3.28
N GLU A 37 -14.25 3.98 2.19
CA GLU A 37 -15.30 2.97 2.13
C GLU A 37 -14.77 1.59 2.54
N ALA A 38 -13.63 1.15 1.99
CA ALA A 38 -13.02 -0.13 2.34
C ALA A 38 -12.65 -0.21 3.83
N SER A 39 -12.16 0.87 4.42
CA SER A 39 -11.86 0.93 5.85
C SER A 39 -13.12 0.89 6.71
N ALA A 40 -14.19 1.56 6.29
CA ALA A 40 -15.47 1.55 6.98
C ALA A 40 -16.15 0.17 6.92
N ASP A 41 -16.12 -0.48 5.77
CA ASP A 41 -16.62 -1.86 5.58
C ASP A 41 -15.89 -2.84 6.50
N LEU A 42 -14.56 -2.70 6.60
CA LEU A 42 -13.74 -3.52 7.48
C LEU A 42 -14.10 -3.33 8.96
N GLU A 43 -14.30 -2.09 9.40
CA GLU A 43 -14.73 -1.81 10.78
C GLU A 43 -16.11 -2.41 11.08
N GLU A 44 -17.05 -2.37 10.13
CA GLU A 44 -18.37 -2.98 10.27
C GLU A 44 -18.27 -4.51 10.37
N GLN A 45 -17.44 -5.14 9.53
CA GLN A 45 -17.14 -6.56 9.60
C GLN A 45 -16.59 -6.95 10.97
N TRP A 46 -15.66 -6.20 11.53
CA TRP A 46 -15.06 -6.49 12.83
C TRP A 46 -16.05 -6.36 14.01
N ARG A 47 -17.12 -5.60 13.88
CA ARG A 47 -18.20 -5.57 14.86
C ARG A 47 -19.05 -6.84 14.88
N ASN A 48 -18.97 -7.66 13.83
CA ASN A 48 -19.76 -8.88 13.71
C ASN A 48 -18.90 -10.15 13.88
N PRO A 49 -18.85 -10.77 15.09
CA PRO A 49 -17.94 -11.87 15.41
C PRO A 49 -18.24 -13.19 14.68
N ARG A 50 -19.18 -13.22 13.76
CA ARG A 50 -19.59 -14.43 13.03
C ARG A 50 -18.94 -14.56 11.64
N GLN A 51 -18.01 -13.70 11.29
CA GLN A 51 -17.47 -13.64 9.94
C GLN A 51 -16.22 -14.47 9.75
N LYS A 52 -16.05 -14.98 8.54
CA LYS A 52 -15.04 -15.88 8.01
C LYS A 52 -13.59 -15.50 8.35
N MET A 53 -12.76 -16.51 8.58
CA MET A 53 -11.31 -16.37 8.75
C MET A 53 -10.54 -16.20 7.43
N GLU A 54 -11.15 -16.50 6.27
CA GLU A 54 -10.54 -16.34 4.96
C GLU A 54 -11.31 -15.28 4.16
N PRO A 55 -10.66 -14.18 3.74
CA PRO A 55 -11.28 -13.14 2.93
C PRO A 55 -11.60 -13.63 1.52
N GLU A 56 -12.66 -13.11 0.93
CA GLU A 56 -12.97 -13.29 -0.48
C GLU A 56 -12.19 -12.25 -1.34
N LEU A 57 -11.98 -12.55 -2.62
CA LEU A 57 -11.32 -11.61 -3.54
C LEU A 57 -12.05 -10.26 -3.54
N GLY A 58 -11.28 -9.18 -3.43
CA GLY A 58 -11.79 -7.82 -3.33
C GLY A 58 -12.30 -7.41 -1.95
N GLU A 59 -12.28 -8.29 -0.96
CA GLU A 59 -12.71 -8.01 0.41
C GLU A 59 -11.56 -7.39 1.23
N ALA A 60 -11.87 -6.37 2.03
CA ALA A 60 -10.94 -5.84 3.02
C ALA A 60 -10.91 -6.77 4.25
N PHE A 61 -9.72 -7.14 4.73
CA PHE A 61 -9.59 -8.12 5.81
C PHE A 61 -8.64 -7.71 6.95
N ALA A 62 -7.79 -6.72 6.72
CA ALA A 62 -6.83 -6.23 7.70
C ALA A 62 -6.61 -4.73 7.53
N GLN A 63 -6.05 -4.08 8.55
CA GLN A 63 -5.66 -2.68 8.54
C GLN A 63 -4.13 -2.58 8.61
N LEU A 64 -3.55 -1.79 7.69
CA LEU A 64 -2.14 -1.49 7.64
C LEU A 64 -1.86 -0.14 8.30
N TYR A 65 -0.87 -0.09 9.18
CA TYR A 65 -0.35 1.14 9.78
C TYR A 65 1.17 1.19 9.59
N ILE A 66 1.67 2.35 9.17
CA ILE A 66 3.11 2.61 9.08
C ILE A 66 3.38 3.94 9.79
N PRO A 67 3.77 3.92 11.08
CA PRO A 67 3.91 5.14 11.89
C PRO A 67 4.91 6.16 11.32
N THR A 68 5.96 5.69 10.62
CA THR A 68 6.95 6.52 9.94
C THR A 68 6.33 7.40 8.84
N PHE A 69 5.20 7.00 8.26
CA PHE A 69 4.51 7.80 7.23
C PHE A 69 3.57 8.85 7.82
N GLY A 70 3.26 8.74 9.11
CA GLY A 70 2.42 9.67 9.85
C GLY A 70 1.52 8.96 10.87
N SER A 71 1.07 9.70 11.89
CA SER A 71 0.18 9.16 12.93
C SER A 71 -1.18 8.73 12.38
N ASP A 72 -1.62 9.37 11.30
CA ASP A 72 -2.94 9.15 10.71
C ASP A 72 -2.86 8.19 9.49
N TYR A 73 -1.65 7.67 9.20
CA TYR A 73 -1.47 6.75 8.09
C TYR A 73 -2.07 5.39 8.42
N HIS A 74 -3.13 5.05 7.72
CA HIS A 74 -3.75 3.73 7.77
C HIS A 74 -4.48 3.42 6.46
N PHE A 75 -4.48 2.15 6.06
CA PHE A 75 -5.18 1.66 4.86
C PHE A 75 -5.72 0.26 5.10
N ALA A 76 -6.94 0.00 4.64
CA ALA A 76 -7.45 -1.36 4.58
C ALA A 76 -6.63 -2.19 3.57
N ILE A 77 -6.27 -3.41 3.93
CA ILE A 77 -5.64 -4.38 3.03
C ILE A 77 -6.74 -5.19 2.36
N ILE A 78 -6.71 -5.20 1.03
CA ILE A 78 -7.67 -5.90 0.19
C ILE A 78 -7.13 -7.27 -0.21
N GLU A 79 -7.98 -8.27 -0.28
CA GLU A 79 -7.62 -9.58 -0.83
C GLU A 79 -7.60 -9.52 -2.36
N GLY A 80 -6.41 -9.65 -2.97
CA GLY A 80 -6.20 -9.52 -4.42
C GLY A 80 -5.36 -8.31 -4.80
N THR A 81 -4.87 -8.33 -6.04
CA THR A 81 -3.95 -7.31 -6.58
C THR A 81 -4.33 -6.86 -7.98
N ASN A 82 -5.58 -7.04 -8.39
CA ASN A 82 -6.04 -6.47 -9.64
C ASN A 82 -6.19 -4.93 -9.53
N GLU A 83 -6.41 -4.25 -10.64
CA GLU A 83 -6.43 -2.79 -10.66
C GLU A 83 -7.54 -2.21 -9.76
N ASP A 84 -8.71 -2.83 -9.75
CA ASP A 84 -9.86 -2.38 -8.95
C ASP A 84 -9.59 -2.57 -7.43
N ASP A 85 -8.92 -3.66 -7.05
CA ASP A 85 -8.49 -3.90 -5.66
C ASP A 85 -7.50 -2.83 -5.20
N LEU A 86 -6.49 -2.53 -6.03
CA LEU A 86 -5.44 -1.56 -5.73
C LEU A 86 -5.93 -0.10 -5.70
N LEU A 87 -7.08 0.21 -6.26
CA LEU A 87 -7.75 1.51 -6.09
C LEU A 87 -8.33 1.67 -4.68
N ARG A 88 -8.73 0.56 -4.06
CA ARG A 88 -9.37 0.53 -2.72
C ARG A 88 -8.36 0.48 -1.58
N GLY A 89 -7.13 0.09 -1.84
CA GLY A 89 -6.06 0.02 -0.84
C GLY A 89 -4.88 -0.85 -1.26
N PRO A 90 -3.92 -1.09 -0.36
CA PRO A 90 -2.92 -2.12 -0.56
C PRO A 90 -3.56 -3.50 -0.73
N GLY A 91 -3.15 -4.26 -1.74
CA GLY A 91 -3.69 -5.57 -2.06
C GLY A 91 -2.74 -6.72 -1.68
N ARG A 92 -3.25 -7.77 -1.03
CA ARG A 92 -2.47 -9.00 -0.75
C ARG A 92 -2.38 -9.86 -2.00
N TYR A 93 -1.21 -10.39 -2.28
CA TYR A 93 -1.07 -11.48 -3.26
C TYR A 93 -1.72 -12.75 -2.71
N VAL A 94 -2.74 -13.26 -3.39
CA VAL A 94 -3.55 -14.41 -2.97
C VAL A 94 -2.74 -15.69 -2.70
N ASP A 95 -1.61 -15.85 -3.40
CA ASP A 95 -0.69 -16.99 -3.23
C ASP A 95 0.32 -16.77 -2.08
N SER A 96 0.27 -15.63 -1.40
CA SER A 96 1.11 -15.35 -0.23
C SER A 96 0.39 -15.76 1.07
N GLN A 97 1.13 -15.91 2.17
CA GLN A 97 0.57 -16.24 3.47
C GLN A 97 -0.29 -15.12 4.04
N MET A 98 -1.15 -15.45 4.99
CA MET A 98 -1.88 -14.46 5.78
C MET A 98 -0.94 -13.75 6.78
N PRO A 99 -1.31 -12.57 7.30
CA PRO A 99 -0.53 -11.89 8.32
C PRO A 99 -0.28 -12.81 9.53
N GLY A 100 0.97 -12.88 10.00
CA GLY A 100 1.37 -13.69 11.15
C GLY A 100 1.66 -15.15 10.86
N GLU A 101 1.31 -15.67 9.69
CA GLU A 101 1.67 -17.02 9.29
C GLU A 101 3.14 -17.17 8.91
N MET A 102 3.66 -18.40 9.03
CA MET A 102 5.03 -18.71 8.58
C MET A 102 5.10 -18.66 7.05
N GLY A 103 5.99 -17.83 6.53
CA GLY A 103 6.21 -17.65 5.10
C GLY A 103 6.25 -16.19 4.70
N ASN A 104 5.87 -15.90 3.47
CA ASN A 104 5.90 -14.57 2.92
C ASN A 104 4.50 -13.96 2.81
N PHE A 105 4.21 -12.97 3.61
CA PHE A 105 3.03 -12.10 3.46
C PHE A 105 3.38 -10.96 2.51
N ALA A 106 2.84 -10.96 1.30
CA ALA A 106 3.18 -10.02 0.25
C ALA A 106 2.00 -9.09 -0.07
N VAL A 107 2.29 -7.79 -0.09
CA VAL A 107 1.32 -6.73 -0.34
C VAL A 107 1.82 -5.81 -1.45
N ALA A 108 0.96 -5.47 -2.40
CA ALA A 108 1.20 -4.48 -3.44
C ALA A 108 0.37 -3.21 -3.18
N GLY A 109 0.81 -2.09 -3.72
CA GLY A 109 0.06 -0.83 -3.67
C GLY A 109 0.65 0.22 -4.59
N HIS A 110 -0.19 1.21 -4.95
CA HIS A 110 0.27 2.32 -5.77
C HIS A 110 1.27 3.20 -5.02
N ARG A 111 2.31 3.63 -5.74
CA ARG A 111 3.30 4.59 -5.23
C ARG A 111 3.03 6.01 -5.67
N VAL A 112 2.37 6.19 -6.81
CA VAL A 112 2.05 7.50 -7.39
C VAL A 112 0.61 7.50 -7.86
N GLY A 113 -0.14 8.56 -7.56
CA GLY A 113 -1.56 8.65 -7.90
C GLY A 113 -2.43 7.62 -7.18
N LYS A 114 -3.72 7.62 -7.44
CA LYS A 114 -4.67 6.63 -6.93
C LYS A 114 -4.57 6.41 -5.40
N GLY A 115 -4.46 7.50 -4.64
CA GLY A 115 -4.27 7.48 -3.19
C GLY A 115 -2.87 7.10 -2.71
N ALA A 116 -2.02 6.54 -3.58
CA ALA A 116 -0.60 6.25 -3.41
C ALA A 116 -0.21 5.77 -1.99
N PRO A 117 -0.76 4.65 -1.49
CA PRO A 117 -0.47 4.18 -0.12
C PRO A 117 1.03 3.99 0.12
N PHE A 118 1.82 3.69 -0.92
CA PHE A 118 3.26 3.45 -0.78
C PHE A 118 4.14 4.59 -1.35
N ASN A 119 3.60 5.82 -1.41
CA ASN A 119 4.38 6.97 -1.86
C ASN A 119 5.64 7.21 -1.03
N ASP A 120 5.53 6.99 0.26
CA ASP A 120 6.55 7.31 1.26
C ASP A 120 7.48 6.13 1.62
N LEU A 121 7.48 5.03 0.85
CA LEU A 121 8.36 3.87 1.11
C LEU A 121 9.84 4.25 1.28
N GLY A 122 10.29 5.30 0.61
CA GLY A 122 11.67 5.79 0.74
C GLY A 122 11.99 6.45 2.09
N LYS A 123 11.02 6.68 2.97
CA LYS A 123 11.21 7.20 4.33
C LYS A 123 11.46 6.11 5.36
N LEU A 124 11.20 4.83 4.98
CA LEU A 124 11.42 3.70 5.89
C LEU A 124 12.91 3.51 6.14
N GLU A 125 13.24 3.40 7.40
CA GLU A 125 14.57 3.07 7.89
C GLU A 125 14.57 1.67 8.52
N THR A 126 15.75 1.10 8.65
CA THR A 126 15.91 -0.18 9.35
C THR A 126 15.32 -0.09 10.75
N CYS A 127 14.58 -1.11 11.16
CA CYS A 127 13.86 -1.22 12.44
C CYS A 127 12.51 -0.49 12.49
N ASP A 128 12.12 0.26 11.49
CA ASP A 128 10.79 0.86 11.46
C ASP A 128 9.70 -0.21 11.55
N ASP A 129 8.68 0.10 12.31
CA ASP A 129 7.54 -0.80 12.51
C ASP A 129 6.52 -0.64 11.38
N ILE A 130 6.06 -1.77 10.87
CA ILE A 130 4.92 -1.91 9.97
C ILE A 130 3.90 -2.79 10.67
N VAL A 131 2.75 -2.23 10.98
CA VAL A 131 1.74 -2.92 11.79
C VAL A 131 0.57 -3.35 10.91
N VAL A 132 0.22 -4.61 10.99
CA VAL A 132 -0.98 -5.18 10.36
C VAL A 132 -1.92 -5.65 11.46
N GLU A 133 -3.11 -5.10 11.46
CA GLU A 133 -4.17 -5.44 12.41
C GLU A 133 -5.26 -6.20 11.69
N THR A 134 -5.57 -7.39 12.17
CA THR A 134 -6.70 -8.23 11.75
C THR A 134 -7.80 -8.15 12.80
N GLN A 135 -8.93 -8.79 12.57
CA GLN A 135 -10.00 -8.86 13.56
C GLN A 135 -9.56 -9.44 14.91
N THR A 136 -8.56 -10.32 14.93
CA THR A 136 -8.17 -11.08 16.11
C THR A 136 -6.77 -10.76 16.62
N GLU A 137 -5.90 -10.21 15.79
CA GLU A 137 -4.49 -10.04 16.10
C GLU A 137 -3.94 -8.72 15.56
N ARG A 138 -2.95 -8.19 16.28
CA ARG A 138 -2.13 -7.06 15.85
C ARG A 138 -0.69 -7.52 15.72
N ILE A 139 -0.19 -7.57 14.48
CA ILE A 139 1.12 -8.11 14.14
C ILE A 139 2.04 -6.97 13.75
N THR A 140 3.22 -6.91 14.37
CA THR A 140 4.23 -5.91 14.05
C THR A 140 5.38 -6.55 13.28
N TYR A 141 5.56 -6.11 12.05
CA TYR A 141 6.74 -6.40 11.23
C TYR A 141 7.76 -5.28 11.41
N ARG A 142 9.02 -5.58 11.15
CA ARG A 142 10.09 -4.58 11.17
C ARG A 142 10.88 -4.59 9.89
N VAL A 143 11.27 -3.40 9.44
CA VAL A 143 12.14 -3.24 8.29
C VAL A 143 13.50 -3.88 8.58
N LEU A 144 13.91 -4.81 7.74
CA LEU A 144 15.19 -5.52 7.87
C LEU A 144 16.37 -4.60 7.53
N PRO A 145 17.54 -4.80 8.15
CA PRO A 145 18.75 -4.06 7.82
C PRO A 145 19.24 -4.34 6.42
N ILE A 146 19.86 -3.35 5.80
CA ILE A 146 20.61 -3.50 4.56
C ILE A 146 21.95 -4.18 4.89
N ASP A 147 22.54 -4.90 3.93
CA ASP A 147 23.80 -5.63 4.09
C ASP A 147 24.87 -4.80 4.80
N GLY A 148 25.40 -5.34 5.91
CA GLY A 148 26.48 -4.76 6.69
C GLY A 148 26.05 -3.82 7.80
N GLU A 149 24.76 -3.49 7.93
CA GLU A 149 24.28 -2.73 9.10
C GLU A 149 24.17 -3.64 10.33
N GLN A 150 24.81 -3.20 11.40
CA GLN A 150 24.57 -3.77 12.72
C GLN A 150 23.55 -2.90 13.45
N VAL A 151 22.40 -3.49 13.77
CA VAL A 151 21.29 -2.78 14.38
C VAL A 151 20.80 -3.49 15.64
N ASP A 152 20.57 -2.72 16.69
CA ASP A 152 20.19 -3.23 18.01
C ASP A 152 18.76 -3.77 18.08
N CYS A 153 17.91 -3.46 17.10
CA CYS A 153 16.50 -3.89 17.09
C CYS A 153 16.28 -5.35 16.71
N PHE A 154 17.31 -6.01 16.16
CA PHE A 154 17.30 -7.43 15.85
C PHE A 154 18.30 -8.16 16.70
N ASN A 155 17.87 -9.11 17.53
CA ASN A 155 18.74 -10.05 18.26
C ASN A 155 19.41 -11.08 17.33
N GLY A 156 19.86 -10.63 16.15
CA GLY A 156 20.34 -11.46 15.06
C GLY A 156 19.20 -11.83 14.09
N ILE A 157 19.55 -11.85 12.80
CA ILE A 157 18.63 -12.36 11.78
C ILE A 157 18.73 -13.88 11.79
N PRO A 158 17.62 -14.60 11.93
CA PRO A 158 17.66 -16.05 11.84
C PRO A 158 18.38 -16.49 10.56
N PRO A 159 19.26 -17.49 10.59
CA PRO A 159 20.07 -17.92 9.45
C PRO A 159 19.24 -18.21 8.18
N GLU A 160 18.00 -18.67 8.36
CA GLU A 160 17.08 -18.93 7.28
C GLU A 160 16.68 -17.68 6.48
N TYR A 161 16.73 -16.49 7.10
CA TYR A 161 16.39 -15.21 6.45
C TYR A 161 17.61 -14.40 6.03
N SER A 162 18.83 -14.87 6.29
CA SER A 162 20.07 -14.16 5.93
C SER A 162 20.19 -13.87 4.43
N HIS A 163 19.53 -14.65 3.58
CA HIS A 163 19.52 -14.47 2.13
C HIS A 163 18.56 -13.38 1.64
N VAL A 164 17.66 -12.90 2.52
CA VAL A 164 16.66 -11.88 2.19
C VAL A 164 17.17 -10.49 2.57
N VAL A 165 18.11 -10.43 3.52
CA VAL A 165 18.71 -9.19 4.00
C VAL A 165 19.60 -8.59 2.92
N GLY A 166 19.46 -7.31 2.65
CA GLY A 166 20.28 -6.59 1.68
C GLY A 166 19.85 -6.72 0.21
N ARG A 167 18.76 -7.39 -0.09
CA ARG A 167 18.17 -7.31 -1.42
C ARG A 167 17.34 -6.04 -1.54
N HIS A 168 17.86 -5.08 -2.28
CA HIS A 168 17.10 -3.94 -2.75
C HIS A 168 15.80 -4.43 -3.38
N ILE A 169 14.68 -3.91 -2.87
CA ILE A 169 13.44 -3.93 -3.62
C ILE A 169 13.64 -2.97 -4.78
N THR A 170 14.02 -3.50 -5.94
CA THR A 170 14.03 -2.72 -7.18
C THR A 170 12.57 -2.49 -7.57
N THR A 171 12.19 -1.22 -7.61
CA THR A 171 10.95 -0.74 -8.23
C THR A 171 10.97 -0.95 -9.73
#